data_5e3263c452f5f017cb47d9971e3b0fa1
#
_entry.id   5e3263c452f5f017cb47d9971e3b0fa1
#
_cell.length_a   1.000
_cell.length_b   1.000
_cell.length_c   1.000
_cell.angle_alpha   90.00
_cell.angle_beta   90.00
_cell.angle_gamma   90.00
#
_symmetry.space_group_name_H-M   'P 1'
#
loop_
_entity.id
_entity.type
_entity.pdbx_description
1 polymer ?
#
loop_
_entity_poly.entity_id
_entity_poly.type
_entity_poly.pdbx_seq_one_letter_code
_entity_poly.pdbx_strand_id
1 'polypeptide(L)'
;METLLTKAQKLIAVVLGVLLILVVILSTVHLGFLIAQAIWKPPRFLIPVQGLLDIFSFFLLILIGVELLETLKAYVKKDVIHVRLVIEVALIAMARKVIVLEPDHVAGPILFGMAALILALSVAFYFERRSHKEDA
;
A
#
# COMPACT_ATOMS: atom_id res chain seq x y z
N MET A 1 -28.52 -9.07 -17.59
CA MET A 1 -27.29 -9.75 -17.20
C MET A 1 -26.21 -8.78 -16.71
N GLU A 2 -25.92 -7.74 -17.48
CA GLU A 2 -24.93 -6.73 -17.10
C GLU A 2 -25.28 -6.00 -15.80
N THR A 3 -26.55 -5.69 -15.60
CA THR A 3 -27.04 -5.03 -14.38
C THR A 3 -26.85 -5.91 -13.13
N LEU A 4 -27.05 -7.22 -13.29
CA LEU A 4 -26.88 -8.18 -12.20
C LEU A 4 -25.42 -8.31 -11.82
N LEU A 5 -24.54 -8.38 -12.83
CA LEU A 5 -23.08 -8.44 -12.61
C LEU A 5 -22.57 -7.16 -11.95
N THR A 6 -23.06 -6.00 -12.37
CA THR A 6 -22.69 -4.71 -11.79
C THR A 6 -23.09 -4.64 -10.32
N LYS A 7 -24.32 -5.10 -9.99
CA LYS A 7 -24.80 -5.12 -8.61
C LYS A 7 -23.95 -6.06 -7.75
N ALA A 8 -23.60 -7.25 -8.29
CA ALA A 8 -22.76 -8.21 -7.60
C ALA A 8 -21.38 -7.65 -7.33
N GLN A 9 -20.79 -6.96 -8.33
CA GLN A 9 -19.48 -6.32 -8.18
C GLN A 9 -19.49 -5.23 -7.11
N LYS A 10 -20.55 -4.41 -7.09
CA LYS A 10 -20.69 -3.36 -6.08
C LYS A 10 -20.83 -3.95 -4.68
N LEU A 11 -21.62 -5.01 -4.54
CA LEU A 11 -21.78 -5.69 -3.25
C LEU A 11 -20.45 -6.25 -2.75
N ILE A 12 -19.71 -6.92 -3.63
CA ILE A 12 -18.40 -7.46 -3.30
C ILE A 12 -17.44 -6.33 -2.90
N ALA A 13 -17.45 -5.22 -3.64
CA ALA A 13 -16.60 -4.08 -3.33
C ALA A 13 -16.91 -3.49 -1.95
N VAL A 14 -18.20 -3.37 -1.60
CA VAL A 14 -18.62 -2.87 -0.30
C VAL A 14 -18.18 -3.81 0.82
N VAL A 15 -18.37 -5.12 0.64
CA VAL A 15 -17.94 -6.12 1.62
C VAL A 15 -16.42 -6.07 1.80
N LEU A 16 -15.67 -6.01 0.71
CA LEU A 16 -14.22 -5.90 0.77
C LEU A 16 -13.79 -4.61 1.47
N GLY A 17 -14.49 -3.51 1.20
CA GLY A 17 -14.21 -2.23 1.86
C GLY A 17 -14.39 -2.30 3.36
N VAL A 18 -15.47 -2.91 3.82
CA VAL A 18 -15.74 -3.09 5.26
C VAL A 18 -14.65 -3.95 5.91
N LEU A 19 -14.29 -5.06 5.27
CA LEU A 19 -13.24 -5.94 5.76
C LEU A 19 -11.90 -5.22 5.80
N LEU A 20 -11.61 -4.43 4.78
CA LEU A 20 -10.37 -3.67 4.69
C LEU A 20 -10.29 -2.59 5.79
N ILE A 21 -11.40 -1.89 6.05
CA ILE A 21 -11.48 -0.91 7.13
C ILE A 21 -11.16 -1.59 8.47
N LEU A 22 -11.75 -2.75 8.69
CA LEU A 22 -11.51 -3.53 9.91
C LEU A 22 -10.02 -3.89 10.05
N VAL A 23 -9.41 -4.37 8.97
CA VAL A 23 -7.99 -4.75 8.96
C VAL A 23 -7.11 -3.52 9.20
N VAL A 24 -7.42 -2.40 8.58
CA VAL A 24 -6.65 -1.16 8.74
C VAL A 24 -6.72 -0.67 10.19
N ILE A 25 -7.92 -0.69 10.78
CA ILE A 25 -8.09 -0.27 12.19
C ILE A 25 -7.30 -1.20 13.12
N LEU A 26 -7.42 -2.51 12.94
CA LEU A 26 -6.69 -3.48 13.75
C LEU A 26 -5.19 -3.31 13.60
N SER A 27 -4.72 -3.09 12.37
CA SER A 27 -3.30 -2.88 12.09
C SER A 27 -2.79 -1.61 12.75
N THR A 28 -3.59 -0.55 12.74
CA THR A 28 -3.22 0.74 13.36
C THR A 28 -3.09 0.58 14.87
N VAL A 29 -4.04 -0.13 15.51
CA VAL A 29 -3.98 -0.39 16.95
C VAL A 29 -2.75 -1.25 17.28
N HIS A 30 -2.51 -2.27 16.47
CA HIS A 30 -1.34 -3.14 16.65
C HIS A 30 -0.03 -2.37 16.51
N LEU A 31 0.04 -1.47 15.53
CA LEU A 31 1.21 -0.61 15.34
C LEU A 31 1.44 0.28 16.56
N GLY A 32 0.38 0.90 17.07
CA GLY A 32 0.47 1.70 18.30
C GLY A 32 0.99 0.90 19.47
N PHE A 33 0.53 -0.34 19.61
CA PHE A 33 1.00 -1.26 20.64
C PHE A 33 2.49 -1.59 20.48
N LEU A 34 2.94 -1.84 19.25
CA LEU A 34 4.34 -2.12 18.95
C LEU A 34 5.24 -0.93 19.31
N ILE A 35 4.79 0.28 18.96
CA ILE A 35 5.54 1.50 19.28
C ILE A 35 5.64 1.67 20.80
N ALA A 36 4.54 1.49 21.49
CA ALA A 36 4.51 1.60 22.96
C ALA A 36 5.46 0.60 23.59
N GLN A 37 5.44 -0.65 23.15
CA GLN A 37 6.35 -1.69 23.64
C GLN A 37 7.80 -1.33 23.37
N ALA A 38 8.09 -0.82 22.18
CA ALA A 38 9.46 -0.47 21.80
C ALA A 38 10.02 0.66 22.68
N ILE A 39 9.17 1.63 23.05
CA ILE A 39 9.57 2.74 23.89
C ILE A 39 9.75 2.30 25.34
N TRP A 40 8.90 1.38 25.82
CA TRP A 40 8.91 0.98 27.24
C TRP A 40 9.95 -0.09 27.57
N LYS A 41 10.49 -0.78 26.58
CA LYS A 41 11.54 -1.78 26.82
C LYS A 41 12.91 -1.12 27.07
N PRO A 42 13.69 -1.60 28.06
CA PRO A 42 15.06 -1.09 28.25
C PRO A 42 15.98 -1.52 27.08
N PRO A 43 16.88 -0.66 26.58
CA PRO A 43 17.05 0.73 27.03
C PRO A 43 15.93 1.62 26.48
N ARG A 44 15.34 2.42 27.38
CA ARG A 44 14.22 3.29 27.01
C ARG A 44 14.66 4.31 25.97
N PHE A 45 13.78 4.56 24.98
CA PHE A 45 13.97 5.53 23.90
C PHE A 45 15.07 5.17 22.90
N LEU A 46 15.71 4.01 23.07
CA LEU A 46 16.67 3.49 22.09
C LEU A 46 16.09 2.25 21.45
N ILE A 47 15.62 2.43 20.21
CA ILE A 47 15.03 1.34 19.44
C ILE A 47 16.11 0.82 18.48
N PRO A 48 16.35 -0.51 18.44
CA PRO A 48 17.28 -1.07 17.46
C PRO A 48 16.82 -0.77 16.04
N VAL A 49 17.78 -0.69 15.11
CA VAL A 49 17.48 -0.40 13.70
C VAL A 49 16.46 -1.40 13.15
N GLN A 50 16.60 -2.67 13.52
CA GLN A 50 15.67 -3.71 13.07
C GLN A 50 14.24 -3.43 13.55
N GLY A 51 14.07 -2.99 14.78
CA GLY A 51 12.78 -2.62 15.33
C GLY A 51 12.19 -1.43 14.63
N LEU A 52 13.02 -0.44 14.29
CA LEU A 52 12.56 0.74 13.52
C LEU A 52 12.10 0.33 12.13
N LEU A 53 12.83 -0.56 11.47
CA LEU A 53 12.46 -1.05 10.14
C LEU A 53 11.12 -1.79 10.18
N ASP A 54 10.89 -2.59 11.21
CA ASP A 54 9.63 -3.30 11.40
C ASP A 54 8.46 -2.33 11.58
N ILE A 55 8.65 -1.27 12.36
CA ILE A 55 7.64 -0.23 12.58
C ILE A 55 7.34 0.49 11.26
N PHE A 56 8.37 0.91 10.52
CA PHE A 56 8.19 1.56 9.22
C PHE A 56 7.50 0.64 8.22
N SER A 57 7.85 -0.65 8.22
CA SER A 57 7.20 -1.63 7.38
C SER A 57 5.71 -1.71 7.66
N PHE A 58 5.32 -1.71 8.93
CA PHE A 58 3.92 -1.72 9.35
C PHE A 58 3.19 -0.44 8.94
N PHE A 59 3.86 0.70 9.07
CA PHE A 59 3.32 1.99 8.62
C PHE A 59 2.98 1.94 7.13
N LEU A 60 3.91 1.45 6.33
CA LEU A 60 3.71 1.36 4.89
C LEU A 60 2.60 0.38 4.54
N LEU A 61 2.49 -0.71 5.29
CA LEU A 61 1.40 -1.67 5.11
C LEU A 61 0.03 -1.00 5.34
N ILE A 62 -0.08 -0.20 6.38
CA ILE A 62 -1.30 0.56 6.69
C ILE A 62 -1.60 1.56 5.57
N LEU A 63 -0.57 2.24 5.07
CA LEU A 63 -0.72 3.19 3.96
C LEU A 63 -1.23 2.49 2.69
N ILE A 64 -0.74 1.29 2.41
CA ILE A 64 -1.24 0.48 1.31
C ILE A 64 -2.72 0.18 1.51
N GLY A 65 -3.11 -0.19 2.73
CA GLY A 65 -4.51 -0.43 3.07
C GLY A 65 -5.39 0.79 2.85
N VAL A 66 -4.91 1.96 3.24
CA VAL A 66 -5.64 3.23 3.05
C VAL A 66 -5.78 3.54 1.56
N GLU A 67 -4.73 3.33 0.77
CA GLU A 67 -4.79 3.55 -0.68
C GLU A 67 -5.78 2.59 -1.35
N LEU A 68 -5.82 1.33 -0.89
CA LEU A 68 -6.79 0.36 -1.38
C LEU A 68 -8.21 0.79 -1.04
N LEU A 69 -8.42 1.36 0.16
CA LEU A 69 -9.73 1.91 0.54
C LEU A 69 -10.15 3.03 -0.40
N GLU A 70 -9.23 3.92 -0.75
CA GLU A 70 -9.51 5.00 -1.68
C GLU A 70 -9.87 4.45 -3.07
N THR A 71 -9.18 3.40 -3.51
CA THR A 71 -9.47 2.72 -4.77
C THR A 71 -10.87 2.14 -4.76
N LEU A 72 -11.23 1.42 -3.69
CA LEU A 72 -12.56 0.82 -3.56
C LEU A 72 -13.66 1.88 -3.47
N LYS A 73 -13.39 2.96 -2.74
CA LYS A 73 -14.32 4.08 -2.62
C LYS A 73 -14.61 4.71 -3.98
N ALA A 74 -13.57 4.93 -4.78
CA ALA A 74 -13.71 5.47 -6.14
C ALA A 74 -14.49 4.50 -7.02
N TYR A 75 -14.22 3.21 -6.91
CA TYR A 75 -14.92 2.17 -7.67
C TYR A 75 -16.42 2.15 -7.33
N VAL A 76 -16.77 2.18 -6.06
CA VAL A 76 -18.18 2.15 -5.60
C VAL A 76 -18.92 3.39 -6.08
N LYS A 77 -18.28 4.57 -6.09
CA LYS A 77 -18.92 5.82 -6.48
C LYS A 77 -19.09 5.95 -7.99
N LYS A 78 -18.07 5.58 -8.77
CA LYS A 78 -18.01 5.86 -10.20
C LYS A 78 -18.03 4.62 -11.08
N ASP A 79 -18.05 3.44 -10.50
CA ASP A 79 -17.98 2.15 -11.22
C ASP A 79 -16.69 2.00 -12.05
N VAL A 80 -15.68 2.81 -11.78
CA VAL A 80 -14.44 2.81 -12.56
C VAL A 80 -13.26 2.70 -11.61
N ILE A 81 -12.36 1.75 -11.91
CA ILE A 81 -11.09 1.64 -11.20
C ILE A 81 -10.13 2.66 -11.81
N HIS A 82 -9.61 3.55 -10.97
CA HIS A 82 -8.61 4.51 -11.42
C HIS A 82 -7.24 3.84 -11.52
N VAL A 83 -6.72 3.75 -12.72
CA VAL A 83 -5.40 3.14 -12.99
C VAL A 83 -4.33 3.86 -12.18
N ARG A 84 -4.45 5.19 -12.04
CA ARG A 84 -3.52 5.99 -11.27
C ARG A 84 -3.39 5.49 -9.82
N LEU A 85 -4.52 5.20 -9.17
CA LEU A 85 -4.53 4.70 -7.79
C LEU A 85 -3.87 3.32 -7.68
N VAL A 86 -4.11 2.46 -8.67
CA VAL A 86 -3.49 1.13 -8.70
C VAL A 86 -1.97 1.25 -8.82
N ILE A 87 -1.50 2.15 -9.67
CA ILE A 87 -0.06 2.39 -9.83
C ILE A 87 0.55 2.94 -8.54
N GLU A 88 -0.14 3.88 -7.89
CA GLU A 88 0.31 4.44 -6.60
C GLU A 88 0.45 3.36 -5.53
N VAL A 89 -0.54 2.47 -5.42
CA VAL A 89 -0.51 1.35 -4.47
C VAL A 89 0.66 0.43 -4.77
N ALA A 90 0.90 0.13 -6.05
CA ALA A 90 2.02 -0.72 -6.45
C ALA A 90 3.36 -0.08 -6.10
N LEU A 91 3.50 1.24 -6.31
CA LEU A 91 4.71 1.97 -5.93
C LEU A 91 4.94 1.93 -4.43
N ILE A 92 3.89 2.12 -3.63
CA ILE A 92 3.99 2.05 -2.17
C ILE A 92 4.40 0.65 -1.72
N ALA A 93 3.83 -0.39 -2.33
CA ALA A 93 4.16 -1.77 -2.02
C ALA A 93 5.62 -2.09 -2.34
N MET A 94 6.11 -1.60 -3.49
CA MET A 94 7.50 -1.80 -3.87
C MET A 94 8.45 -1.03 -2.98
N ALA A 95 8.09 0.21 -2.63
CA ALA A 95 8.88 1.03 -1.72
C ALA A 95 9.02 0.36 -0.35
N ARG A 96 7.91 -0.20 0.16
CA ARG A 96 7.93 -0.95 1.41
C ARG A 96 8.89 -2.13 1.34
N LYS A 97 8.84 -2.87 0.26
CA LYS A 97 9.71 -4.03 0.08
C LYS A 97 11.18 -3.63 0.03
N VAL A 98 11.50 -2.53 -0.64
CA VAL A 98 12.86 -2.02 -0.75
C VAL A 98 13.38 -1.55 0.61
N ILE A 99 12.53 -0.84 1.39
CA ILE A 99 12.93 -0.33 2.70
C ILE A 99 13.28 -1.47 3.67
N VAL A 100 12.50 -2.56 3.63
CA VAL A 100 12.69 -3.70 4.53
C VAL A 100 13.77 -4.64 4.04
N LEU A 101 14.17 -4.53 2.78
CA LEU A 101 15.13 -5.42 2.16
C LEU A 101 16.53 -5.25 2.75
N GLU A 102 17.14 -6.36 3.12
CA GLU A 102 18.55 -6.38 3.53
C GLU A 102 19.39 -6.70 2.27
N PRO A 103 20.18 -5.75 1.77
CA PRO A 103 20.93 -5.97 0.52
C PRO A 103 21.88 -7.18 0.57
N ASP A 104 22.34 -7.53 1.75
CA ASP A 104 23.31 -8.62 1.94
C ASP A 104 22.68 -10.01 1.74
N HIS A 105 21.35 -10.10 1.84
CA HIS A 105 20.63 -11.37 1.74
C HIS A 105 19.87 -11.57 0.43
N VAL A 106 19.96 -10.60 -0.48
CA VAL A 106 19.21 -10.65 -1.74
C VAL A 106 20.18 -10.69 -2.91
N ALA A 107 19.89 -11.58 -3.87
CA ALA A 107 20.70 -11.71 -5.08
C ALA A 107 20.61 -10.44 -5.93
N GLY A 108 21.72 -10.08 -6.57
CA GLY A 108 21.80 -8.91 -7.45
C GLY A 108 20.73 -8.85 -8.53
N PRO A 109 20.42 -9.98 -9.24
CA PRO A 109 19.37 -9.98 -10.25
C PRO A 109 17.99 -9.58 -9.70
N ILE A 110 17.67 -9.98 -8.46
CA ILE A 110 16.39 -9.60 -7.82
C ILE A 110 16.34 -8.10 -7.57
N LEU A 111 17.43 -7.51 -7.08
CA LEU A 111 17.53 -6.06 -6.87
C LEU A 111 17.38 -5.31 -8.18
N PHE A 112 17.98 -5.81 -9.24
CA PHE A 112 17.88 -5.22 -10.57
C PHE A 112 16.43 -5.26 -11.09
N GLY A 113 15.75 -6.40 -10.88
CA GLY A 113 14.35 -6.56 -11.26
C GLY A 113 13.44 -5.61 -10.50
N MET A 114 13.69 -5.43 -9.19
CA MET A 114 12.93 -4.50 -8.37
C MET A 114 13.13 -3.05 -8.82
N ALA A 115 14.37 -2.68 -9.14
CA ALA A 115 14.69 -1.35 -9.67
C ALA A 115 13.98 -1.10 -11.00
N ALA A 116 13.99 -2.09 -11.89
CA ALA A 116 13.31 -2.00 -13.18
C ALA A 116 11.81 -1.85 -13.01
N LEU A 117 11.21 -2.59 -12.07
CA LEU A 117 9.78 -2.51 -11.78
C LEU A 117 9.40 -1.14 -11.25
N ILE A 118 10.18 -0.60 -10.31
CA ILE A 118 9.94 0.74 -9.74
C ILE A 118 10.04 1.79 -10.84
N LEU A 119 11.04 1.68 -11.70
CA LEU A 119 11.22 2.62 -12.81
C LEU A 119 10.03 2.55 -13.78
N ALA A 120 9.60 1.34 -14.13
CA ALA A 120 8.45 1.13 -15.02
C ALA A 120 7.16 1.72 -14.42
N LEU A 121 6.93 1.49 -13.13
CA LEU A 121 5.76 2.03 -12.43
C LEU A 121 5.81 3.55 -12.36
N SER A 122 6.99 4.12 -12.13
CA SER A 122 7.19 5.57 -12.07
C SER A 122 6.91 6.22 -13.42
N VAL A 123 7.38 5.60 -14.51
CA VAL A 123 7.12 6.07 -15.87
C VAL A 123 5.63 5.98 -16.19
N ALA A 124 4.99 4.87 -15.83
CA ALA A 124 3.55 4.67 -16.03
C ALA A 124 2.75 5.73 -15.26
N PHE A 125 3.14 6.03 -14.03
CA PHE A 125 2.50 7.05 -13.21
C PHE A 125 2.62 8.44 -13.84
N TYR A 126 3.80 8.76 -14.35
CA TYR A 126 4.06 10.03 -15.02
C TYR A 126 3.16 10.20 -16.27
N PHE A 127 3.08 9.16 -17.09
CA PHE A 127 2.23 9.19 -18.28
C PHE A 127 0.76 9.31 -17.93
N GLU A 128 0.31 8.58 -16.93
CA GLU A 128 -1.08 8.64 -16.47
C GLU A 128 -1.45 10.03 -15.97
N ARG A 129 -0.55 10.62 -15.19
CA ARG A 129 -0.74 11.98 -14.67
C ARG A 129 -0.81 13.01 -15.79
N ARG A 130 0.06 12.86 -16.79
CA ARG A 130 0.10 13.76 -17.93
C ARG A 130 -1.15 13.63 -18.79
N SER A 131 -1.58 12.41 -19.04
CA SER A 131 -2.81 12.13 -19.79
C SER A 131 -4.03 12.75 -19.12
N HIS A 132 -4.11 12.65 -17.80
CA HIS A 132 -5.22 13.21 -17.02
C HIS A 132 -5.23 14.74 -17.08
N LYS A 133 -4.06 15.35 -17.18
CA LYS A 133 -3.92 16.82 -17.28
C LYS A 133 -4.38 17.32 -18.65
N GLU A 134 -4.15 16.55 -19.71
CA GLU A 134 -4.53 16.89 -21.06
C GLU A 134 -6.05 16.75 -21.28
N ASP A 135 -6.68 15.82 -20.57
CA ASP A 135 -8.12 15.57 -20.68
C ASP A 135 -8.97 16.52 -19.82
N ALA A 136 -8.34 17.32 -18.98
CA ALA A 136 -9.04 18.30 -18.13
C ALA A 136 -9.22 19.67 -18.89
#